data_a03b4eb9ec2552a1467a744f7e5b50a4
#
_entry.id   a03b4eb9ec2552a1467a744f7e5b50a4
#
_cell.length_a   1.000
_cell.length_b   1.000
_cell.length_c   1.000
_cell.angle_alpha   90.00
_cell.angle_beta   90.00
_cell.angle_gamma   90.00
#
_symmetry.space_group_name_H-M   'P 1'
#
loop_
_entity.id
_entity.type
_entity.pdbx_description
1 polymer ?
#
loop_
_entity_poly.entity_id
_entity_poly.type
_entity_poly.pdbx_seq_one_letter_code
_entity_poly.pdbx_strand_id
1 'polypeptide(L)'
;MDKAFKYDVIVCTFNGASFISSQLESILSQAILPQKIIVSDDGSCDETIFIVRNTFANANFTAYNIVQGQRKGVIANFLFALKYSEADFTFLADQDDIWHINKVGEFAKIAKQKNNAIPMLIFSDARLIDEQNNEISPSFFTYQALSAKCLNDDSILYKNCVQGAACMINRALRNLALDSLSYTQLSELYMHDWWLALLARYYGETQFIDKPLLDYRQHCQNQVGVFNHKLRLFYYFIRFKSYWKNIRQAIRQVKMFEQFATQYGKPHCLPPSSKREYQSVPKLKQWLLSLLVK
;
A
#
# COMPACT_ATOMS: atom_id res chain seq x y z
N MET A 1 -32.46 2.64 1.48
CA MET A 1 -31.64 3.85 1.21
C MET A 1 -30.20 3.40 1.01
N ASP A 2 -29.61 3.67 -0.14
CA ASP A 2 -28.20 3.38 -0.40
C ASP A 2 -27.34 4.18 0.61
N LYS A 3 -26.60 3.46 1.45
CA LYS A 3 -25.68 4.09 2.41
C LYS A 3 -24.62 4.86 1.61
N ALA A 4 -24.46 6.16 1.87
CA ALA A 4 -23.45 6.97 1.21
C ALA A 4 -22.06 6.35 1.42
N PHE A 5 -21.24 6.34 0.38
CA PHE A 5 -19.85 5.85 0.46
C PHE A 5 -19.01 6.86 1.24
N LYS A 6 -18.59 6.48 2.44
CA LYS A 6 -17.84 7.32 3.38
C LYS A 6 -16.40 6.86 3.48
N TYR A 7 -15.46 7.73 3.16
CA TYR A 7 -14.05 7.41 3.19
C TYR A 7 -13.19 8.58 3.64
N ASP A 8 -12.05 8.25 4.23
CA ASP A 8 -10.96 9.16 4.52
C ASP A 8 -9.78 8.86 3.59
N VAL A 9 -8.88 9.83 3.42
CA VAL A 9 -7.61 9.64 2.72
C VAL A 9 -6.47 9.93 3.68
N ILE A 10 -5.52 9.02 3.77
CA ILE A 10 -4.24 9.23 4.44
C ILE A 10 -3.20 9.54 3.38
N VAL A 11 -2.60 10.73 3.45
CA VAL A 11 -1.49 11.16 2.62
C VAL A 11 -0.25 11.24 3.49
N CYS A 12 0.74 10.38 3.23
CA CYS A 12 2.02 10.43 3.94
C CYS A 12 3.02 11.30 3.18
N THR A 13 3.68 12.23 3.90
CA THR A 13 4.60 13.20 3.30
C THR A 13 5.96 13.22 3.99
N PHE A 14 7.00 13.47 3.20
CA PHE A 14 8.34 13.83 3.64
C PHE A 14 9.08 14.52 2.50
N ASN A 15 9.36 15.83 2.62
CA ASN A 15 10.01 16.65 1.60
C ASN A 15 9.35 16.51 0.21
N GLY A 16 8.03 16.66 0.16
CA GLY A 16 7.19 16.44 -1.03
C GLY A 16 6.77 17.72 -1.76
N ALA A 17 7.40 18.87 -1.50
CA ALA A 17 6.99 20.17 -2.03
C ALA A 17 6.76 20.19 -3.55
N SER A 18 7.54 19.40 -4.30
CA SER A 18 7.46 19.36 -5.77
C SER A 18 6.17 18.75 -6.32
N PHE A 19 5.49 17.88 -5.58
CA PHE A 19 4.41 17.04 -6.12
C PHE A 19 3.11 17.10 -5.31
N ILE A 20 3.17 17.44 -4.02
CA ILE A 20 2.05 17.32 -3.08
C ILE A 20 0.80 18.10 -3.52
N SER A 21 0.94 19.25 -4.19
CA SER A 21 -0.22 20.03 -4.69
C SER A 21 -1.01 19.22 -5.71
N SER A 22 -0.32 18.67 -6.73
CA SER A 22 -0.96 17.86 -7.78
C SER A 22 -1.66 16.62 -7.21
N GLN A 23 -1.04 15.97 -6.23
CA GLN A 23 -1.65 14.83 -5.54
C GLN A 23 -2.94 15.24 -4.82
N LEU A 24 -2.92 16.30 -4.02
CA LEU A 24 -4.09 16.76 -3.28
C LEU A 24 -5.20 17.25 -4.22
N GLU A 25 -4.86 17.98 -5.28
CA GLU A 25 -5.81 18.42 -6.31
C GLU A 25 -6.49 17.24 -6.98
N SER A 26 -5.76 16.15 -7.28
CA SER A 26 -6.33 14.94 -7.86
C SER A 26 -7.29 14.21 -6.92
N ILE A 27 -7.04 14.24 -5.61
CA ILE A 27 -7.96 13.72 -4.59
C ILE A 27 -9.22 14.59 -4.50
N LEU A 28 -9.05 15.90 -4.49
CA LEU A 28 -10.16 16.86 -4.37
C LEU A 28 -11.01 16.97 -5.64
N SER A 29 -10.54 16.49 -6.78
CA SER A 29 -11.30 16.43 -8.04
C SER A 29 -12.19 15.20 -8.17
N GLN A 30 -12.18 14.27 -7.22
CA GLN A 30 -13.03 13.07 -7.26
C GLN A 30 -14.51 13.43 -7.16
N ALA A 31 -15.37 12.70 -7.88
CA ALA A 31 -16.82 12.93 -7.87
C ALA A 31 -17.47 12.71 -6.49
N ILE A 32 -16.85 11.90 -5.63
CA ILE A 32 -17.22 11.71 -4.22
C ILE A 32 -16.03 12.25 -3.43
N LEU A 33 -16.26 13.31 -2.65
CA LEU A 33 -15.19 13.89 -1.82
C LEU A 33 -14.97 13.05 -0.55
N PRO A 34 -13.72 13.02 -0.03
CA PRO A 34 -13.43 12.37 1.24
C PRO A 34 -14.12 13.09 2.42
N GLN A 35 -14.46 12.33 3.46
CA GLN A 35 -14.93 12.93 4.71
C GLN A 35 -13.82 13.70 5.42
N LYS A 36 -12.58 13.20 5.32
CA LYS A 36 -11.39 13.83 5.91
C LYS A 36 -10.15 13.45 5.10
N ILE A 37 -9.23 14.38 4.93
CA ILE A 37 -7.87 14.11 4.46
C ILE A 37 -6.91 14.24 5.64
N ILE A 38 -6.18 13.18 5.97
CA ILE A 38 -5.15 13.15 7.01
C ILE A 38 -3.80 13.23 6.32
N VAL A 39 -3.12 14.37 6.46
CA VAL A 39 -1.74 14.53 5.99
C VAL A 39 -0.80 14.23 7.14
N SER A 40 -0.06 13.13 7.05
CA SER A 40 0.93 12.72 8.06
C SER A 40 2.34 13.05 7.57
N ASP A 41 2.92 14.09 8.15
CA ASP A 41 4.24 14.59 7.76
C ASP A 41 5.35 14.01 8.62
N ASP A 42 6.27 13.26 8.02
CA ASP A 42 7.37 12.57 8.74
C ASP A 42 8.56 13.48 9.04
N GLY A 43 8.33 14.80 9.07
CA GLY A 43 9.29 15.82 9.46
C GLY A 43 9.96 16.52 8.28
N SER A 44 9.15 16.94 7.30
CA SER A 44 9.62 17.76 6.19
C SER A 44 10.32 19.04 6.65
N CYS A 45 11.36 19.42 5.92
CA CYS A 45 12.12 20.66 6.13
C CYS A 45 12.03 21.62 4.93
N ASP A 46 11.29 21.24 3.90
CA ASP A 46 10.96 22.06 2.73
C ASP A 46 9.56 22.73 2.88
N GLU A 47 9.02 23.29 1.80
CA GLU A 47 7.74 23.97 1.80
C GLU A 47 6.51 23.04 1.78
N THR A 48 6.67 21.71 1.97
CA THR A 48 5.58 20.73 1.88
C THR A 48 4.33 21.16 2.64
N ILE A 49 4.44 21.49 3.93
CA ILE A 49 3.28 21.81 4.77
C ILE A 49 2.66 23.15 4.40
N PHE A 50 3.44 24.11 3.97
CA PHE A 50 2.93 25.38 3.46
C PHE A 50 2.09 25.16 2.20
N ILE A 51 2.58 24.34 1.24
CA ILE A 51 1.87 24.01 0.00
C ILE A 51 0.58 23.23 0.31
N VAL A 52 0.61 22.25 1.23
CA VAL A 52 -0.59 21.52 1.69
C VAL A 52 -1.69 22.47 2.16
N ARG A 53 -1.35 23.43 3.04
CA ARG A 53 -2.32 24.41 3.56
C ARG A 53 -2.88 25.30 2.46
N ASN A 54 -2.05 25.77 1.57
CA ASN A 54 -2.47 26.62 0.44
C ASN A 54 -3.37 25.86 -0.53
N THR A 55 -3.06 24.61 -0.84
CA THR A 55 -3.88 23.78 -1.72
C THR A 55 -5.28 23.58 -1.14
N PHE A 56 -5.41 23.26 0.14
CA PHE A 56 -6.71 23.13 0.79
C PHE A 56 -7.46 24.46 0.87
N ALA A 57 -6.78 25.57 1.15
CA ALA A 57 -7.38 26.89 1.18
C ALA A 57 -7.93 27.30 -0.19
N ASN A 58 -7.15 27.10 -1.25
CA ASN A 58 -7.56 27.39 -2.64
C ASN A 58 -8.77 26.57 -3.08
N ALA A 59 -8.85 25.31 -2.62
CA ALA A 59 -9.98 24.43 -2.90
C ALA A 59 -11.19 24.65 -1.96
N ASN A 60 -11.11 25.56 -0.99
CA ASN A 60 -12.10 25.72 0.08
C ASN A 60 -12.41 24.41 0.84
N PHE A 61 -11.44 23.51 0.94
CA PHE A 61 -11.59 22.24 1.62
C PHE A 61 -11.11 22.36 3.07
N THR A 62 -12.03 22.22 4.03
CA THR A 62 -11.75 22.42 5.46
C THR A 62 -11.68 21.11 6.26
N ALA A 63 -12.11 19.98 5.67
CA ALA A 63 -12.16 18.69 6.34
C ALA A 63 -10.80 17.97 6.27
N TYR A 64 -9.74 18.59 6.80
CA TYR A 64 -8.41 17.97 6.83
C TYR A 64 -7.76 18.05 8.21
N ASN A 65 -6.79 17.17 8.44
CA ASN A 65 -5.95 17.17 9.62
C ASN A 65 -4.49 16.99 9.20
N ILE A 66 -3.61 17.87 9.69
CA ILE A 66 -2.15 17.71 9.49
C ILE A 66 -1.58 17.21 10.80
N VAL A 67 -0.97 16.02 10.77
CA VAL A 67 -0.37 15.38 11.94
C VAL A 67 1.13 15.22 11.74
N GLN A 68 1.87 15.38 12.82
CA GLN A 68 3.30 15.11 12.80
C GLN A 68 3.55 13.62 12.91
N GLY A 69 4.21 13.05 11.90
CA GLY A 69 4.68 11.68 11.87
C GLY A 69 5.75 11.41 12.95
N GLN A 70 6.17 10.16 13.05
CA GLN A 70 7.11 9.74 14.08
C GLN A 70 8.58 9.93 13.69
N ARG A 71 8.87 10.43 12.50
CA ARG A 71 10.22 10.53 11.90
C ARG A 71 10.93 9.17 11.84
N LYS A 72 10.16 8.12 11.50
CA LYS A 72 10.62 6.73 11.44
C LYS A 72 10.48 6.12 10.05
N GLY A 73 10.24 6.95 9.03
CA GLY A 73 10.10 6.55 7.65
C GLY A 73 8.68 6.13 7.27
N VAL A 74 8.50 5.89 5.98
CA VAL A 74 7.19 5.72 5.32
C VAL A 74 6.31 4.65 5.97
N ILE A 75 6.87 3.48 6.31
CA ILE A 75 6.13 2.36 6.90
C ILE A 75 5.49 2.77 8.24
N ALA A 76 6.31 3.35 9.13
CA ALA A 76 5.85 3.82 10.42
C ALA A 76 4.84 4.96 10.28
N ASN A 77 5.06 5.85 9.31
CA ASN A 77 4.20 7.01 9.07
C ASN A 77 2.79 6.58 8.62
N PHE A 78 2.66 5.65 7.65
CA PHE A 78 1.37 5.12 7.24
C PHE A 78 0.63 4.42 8.39
N LEU A 79 1.30 3.50 9.08
CA LEU A 79 0.67 2.75 10.18
C LEU A 79 0.28 3.65 11.36
N PHE A 80 1.09 4.68 11.64
CA PHE A 80 0.75 5.70 12.64
C PHE A 80 -0.48 6.51 12.23
N ALA A 81 -0.57 6.89 10.96
CA ALA A 81 -1.66 7.73 10.46
C ALA A 81 -3.03 7.01 10.46
N LEU A 82 -3.05 5.66 10.40
CA LEU A 82 -4.29 4.88 10.44
C LEU A 82 -5.19 5.21 11.62
N LYS A 83 -4.62 5.58 12.78
CA LYS A 83 -5.38 5.90 13.99
C LYS A 83 -6.22 7.18 13.89
N TYR A 84 -5.95 8.06 12.91
CA TYR A 84 -6.67 9.31 12.71
C TYR A 84 -7.83 9.18 11.72
N SER A 85 -7.94 8.05 11.01
CA SER A 85 -9.06 7.78 10.12
C SER A 85 -10.23 7.18 10.92
N GLU A 86 -11.44 7.66 10.66
CA GLU A 86 -12.67 7.25 11.35
C GLU A 86 -13.74 6.75 10.40
N ALA A 87 -13.60 7.00 9.10
CA ALA A 87 -14.56 6.59 8.08
C ALA A 87 -14.68 5.06 7.93
N ASP A 88 -15.69 4.63 7.17
CA ASP A 88 -15.89 3.21 6.86
C ASP A 88 -14.76 2.65 6.00
N PHE A 89 -14.16 3.51 5.16
CA PHE A 89 -13.04 3.16 4.27
C PHE A 89 -11.90 4.17 4.41
N THR A 90 -10.70 3.73 4.15
CA THR A 90 -9.48 4.56 4.19
C THR A 90 -8.65 4.26 2.95
N PHE A 91 -8.43 5.28 2.11
CA PHE A 91 -7.44 5.21 1.05
C PHE A 91 -6.06 5.60 1.59
N LEU A 92 -5.03 4.94 1.08
CA LEU A 92 -3.64 5.34 1.28
C LEU A 92 -3.16 6.07 0.03
N ALA A 93 -2.36 7.12 0.22
CA ALA A 93 -1.81 7.91 -0.86
C ALA A 93 -0.38 8.34 -0.54
N ASP A 94 0.53 8.18 -1.50
CA ASP A 94 1.84 8.80 -1.47
C ASP A 94 1.72 10.27 -1.90
N GLN A 95 2.73 11.07 -1.64
CA GLN A 95 2.71 12.53 -1.87
C GLN A 95 2.87 12.95 -3.34
N ASP A 96 3.23 12.03 -4.21
CA ASP A 96 3.85 12.28 -5.53
C ASP A 96 3.09 11.67 -6.72
N ASP A 97 1.95 11.01 -6.45
CA ASP A 97 1.09 10.40 -7.47
C ASP A 97 -0.02 11.33 -7.96
N ILE A 98 -0.82 10.89 -8.94
CA ILE A 98 -2.02 11.59 -9.42
C ILE A 98 -3.16 10.57 -9.51
N TRP A 99 -4.27 10.81 -8.82
CA TRP A 99 -5.44 9.94 -8.92
C TRP A 99 -6.23 10.20 -10.20
N HIS A 100 -6.62 9.14 -10.90
CA HIS A 100 -7.57 9.28 -12.00
C HIS A 100 -8.95 9.67 -11.47
N ILE A 101 -9.67 10.49 -12.22
CA ILE A 101 -10.96 11.08 -11.83
C ILE A 101 -12.04 10.05 -11.43
N ASN A 102 -11.94 8.84 -11.94
CA ASN A 102 -12.89 7.75 -11.66
C ASN A 102 -12.44 6.78 -10.55
N LYS A 103 -11.27 7.01 -9.91
CA LYS A 103 -10.71 6.08 -8.91
C LYS A 103 -11.70 5.77 -7.81
N VAL A 104 -12.16 6.77 -7.09
CA VAL A 104 -13.07 6.56 -5.94
C VAL A 104 -14.36 5.89 -6.38
N GLY A 105 -14.91 6.26 -7.53
CA GLY A 105 -16.12 5.64 -8.08
C GLY A 105 -15.98 4.14 -8.37
N GLU A 106 -14.85 3.70 -8.93
CA GLU A 106 -14.59 2.29 -9.21
C GLU A 106 -14.41 1.49 -7.90
N PHE A 107 -13.69 2.03 -6.92
CA PHE A 107 -13.54 1.40 -5.60
C PHE A 107 -14.88 1.30 -4.85
N ALA A 108 -15.70 2.36 -4.89
CA ALA A 108 -17.01 2.38 -4.24
C ALA A 108 -17.97 1.33 -4.83
N LYS A 109 -17.94 1.09 -6.15
CA LYS A 109 -18.74 0.03 -6.80
C LYS A 109 -18.44 -1.35 -6.22
N ILE A 110 -17.15 -1.66 -6.04
CA ILE A 110 -16.72 -2.94 -5.46
C ILE A 110 -17.08 -3.01 -3.98
N ALA A 111 -16.77 -1.97 -3.20
CA ALA A 111 -17.00 -1.95 -1.76
C ALA A 111 -18.49 -2.12 -1.38
N LYS A 112 -19.42 -1.59 -2.18
CA LYS A 112 -20.86 -1.75 -1.96
C LYS A 112 -21.35 -3.20 -2.06
N GLN A 113 -20.63 -4.05 -2.77
CA GLN A 113 -20.98 -5.47 -2.98
C GLN A 113 -20.38 -6.39 -1.92
N LYS A 114 -19.61 -5.83 -0.97
CA LYS A 114 -18.78 -6.59 -0.02
C LYS A 114 -19.27 -6.48 1.42
N ASN A 115 -18.90 -7.46 2.23
CA ASN A 115 -19.19 -7.46 3.65
C ASN A 115 -18.17 -6.60 4.42
N ASN A 116 -18.57 -5.40 4.85
CA ASN A 116 -17.70 -4.49 5.61
C ASN A 116 -17.38 -4.94 7.04
N ALA A 117 -17.97 -6.04 7.53
CA ALA A 117 -17.69 -6.56 8.87
C ALA A 117 -16.39 -7.37 8.94
N ILE A 118 -15.90 -7.87 7.80
CA ILE A 118 -14.63 -8.60 7.72
C ILE A 118 -13.52 -7.70 7.19
N PRO A 119 -12.24 -7.93 7.59
CA PRO A 119 -11.10 -7.17 7.06
C PRO A 119 -11.03 -7.24 5.53
N MET A 120 -10.94 -6.09 4.87
CA MET A 120 -10.94 -6.02 3.41
C MET A 120 -9.93 -5.01 2.88
N LEU A 121 -9.18 -5.44 1.86
CA LEU A 121 -8.29 -4.60 1.07
C LEU A 121 -8.70 -4.66 -0.40
N ILE A 122 -8.95 -3.49 -1.00
CA ILE A 122 -9.18 -3.32 -2.43
C ILE A 122 -8.00 -2.54 -3.00
N PHE A 123 -7.48 -2.94 -4.14
CA PHE A 123 -6.38 -2.23 -4.81
C PHE A 123 -6.52 -2.30 -6.33
N SER A 124 -5.87 -1.37 -7.01
CA SER A 124 -5.91 -1.27 -8.46
C SER A 124 -4.53 -1.39 -9.08
N ASP A 125 -4.48 -1.50 -10.41
CA ASP A 125 -3.29 -1.21 -11.18
C ASP A 125 -3.02 0.31 -11.20
N ALA A 126 -1.85 0.70 -11.67
CA ALA A 126 -1.42 2.08 -11.86
C ALA A 126 -0.80 2.26 -13.25
N ARG A 127 -0.90 3.46 -13.82
CA ARG A 127 -0.09 3.89 -14.95
C ARG A 127 1.23 4.45 -14.43
N LEU A 128 2.35 4.15 -15.09
CA LEU A 128 3.65 4.70 -14.72
C LEU A 128 3.93 5.98 -15.49
N ILE A 129 4.33 7.03 -14.78
CA ILE A 129 4.74 8.32 -15.36
C ILE A 129 6.12 8.72 -14.83
N ASP A 130 6.82 9.59 -15.58
CA ASP A 130 8.04 10.26 -15.13
C ASP A 130 7.76 11.56 -14.34
N GLU A 131 8.81 12.27 -13.95
CA GLU A 131 8.71 13.55 -13.24
C GLU A 131 7.97 14.64 -14.05
N GLN A 132 7.99 14.56 -15.37
CA GLN A 132 7.35 15.48 -16.30
C GLN A 132 5.93 15.06 -16.72
N ASN A 133 5.37 14.03 -16.10
CA ASN A 133 4.07 13.38 -16.40
C ASN A 133 4.02 12.64 -17.75
N ASN A 134 5.16 12.34 -18.39
CA ASN A 134 5.16 11.49 -19.58
C ASN A 134 4.93 10.04 -19.19
N GLU A 135 4.14 9.32 -19.99
CA GLU A 135 3.87 7.90 -19.74
C GLU A 135 5.12 7.04 -19.98
N ILE A 136 5.51 6.26 -18.97
CA ILE A 136 6.53 5.21 -19.05
C ILE A 136 5.89 3.88 -19.44
N SER A 137 4.74 3.56 -18.85
CA SER A 137 3.99 2.33 -19.10
C SER A 137 2.51 2.50 -18.73
N PRO A 138 1.58 1.98 -19.53
CA PRO A 138 0.14 2.05 -19.21
C PRO A 138 -0.26 1.17 -18.02
N SER A 139 0.61 0.26 -17.56
CA SER A 139 0.33 -0.68 -16.48
C SER A 139 1.59 -0.97 -15.66
N PHE A 140 1.52 -0.73 -14.36
CA PHE A 140 2.54 -1.09 -13.38
C PHE A 140 2.65 -2.62 -13.25
N PHE A 141 1.52 -3.31 -13.27
CA PHE A 141 1.49 -4.78 -13.20
C PHE A 141 2.22 -5.41 -14.38
N THR A 142 1.96 -4.95 -15.59
CA THR A 142 2.66 -5.42 -16.79
C THR A 142 4.14 -5.08 -16.74
N TYR A 143 4.48 -3.85 -16.37
CA TYR A 143 5.87 -3.38 -16.32
C TYR A 143 6.72 -4.18 -15.33
N GLN A 144 6.17 -4.51 -14.17
CA GLN A 144 6.84 -5.26 -13.11
C GLN A 144 6.64 -6.79 -13.21
N ALA A 145 5.88 -7.29 -14.19
CA ALA A 145 5.46 -8.69 -14.28
C ALA A 145 4.81 -9.18 -12.97
N LEU A 146 3.91 -8.36 -12.41
CA LEU A 146 3.12 -8.72 -11.23
C LEU A 146 1.89 -9.53 -11.63
N SER A 147 1.32 -10.22 -10.66
CA SER A 147 0.06 -10.93 -10.82
C SER A 147 -0.67 -10.96 -9.47
N ALA A 148 -1.94 -10.58 -9.48
CA ALA A 148 -2.81 -10.69 -8.31
C ALA A 148 -3.07 -12.15 -7.90
N LYS A 149 -2.71 -13.14 -8.73
CA LYS A 149 -2.81 -14.56 -8.38
C LYS A 149 -2.02 -14.94 -7.13
N CYS A 150 -0.99 -14.15 -6.75
CA CYS A 150 -0.25 -14.39 -5.50
C CYS A 150 -1.11 -14.22 -4.24
N LEU A 151 -2.29 -13.59 -4.35
CA LEU A 151 -3.27 -13.48 -3.27
C LEU A 151 -4.18 -14.71 -3.15
N ASN A 152 -4.19 -15.60 -4.13
CA ASN A 152 -5.03 -16.79 -4.14
C ASN A 152 -4.37 -17.99 -3.43
N ASP A 153 -3.05 -17.94 -3.27
CA ASP A 153 -2.25 -18.96 -2.59
C ASP A 153 -1.32 -18.34 -1.54
N ASP A 154 -0.38 -19.08 -1.01
CA ASP A 154 0.56 -18.60 0.01
C ASP A 154 1.75 -17.82 -0.58
N SER A 155 1.75 -17.56 -1.88
CA SER A 155 2.80 -16.75 -2.54
C SER A 155 2.89 -15.33 -1.97
N ILE A 156 1.77 -14.79 -1.46
CA ILE A 156 1.75 -13.46 -0.81
C ILE A 156 2.70 -13.36 0.39
N LEU A 157 2.99 -14.48 1.07
CA LEU A 157 3.97 -14.49 2.16
C LEU A 157 5.36 -14.03 1.70
N TYR A 158 5.71 -14.30 0.44
CA TYR A 158 7.04 -14.03 -0.10
C TYR A 158 7.05 -13.16 -1.36
N LYS A 159 5.89 -12.76 -1.87
CA LYS A 159 5.76 -11.91 -3.07
C LYS A 159 4.57 -10.98 -2.92
N ASN A 160 4.83 -9.70 -2.72
CA ASN A 160 3.79 -8.67 -2.73
C ASN A 160 3.40 -8.29 -4.17
N CYS A 161 2.12 -8.01 -4.38
CA CYS A 161 1.59 -7.38 -5.59
C CYS A 161 0.76 -6.12 -5.29
N VAL A 162 0.52 -5.82 -4.02
CA VAL A 162 -0.23 -4.64 -3.60
C VAL A 162 0.70 -3.45 -3.56
N GLN A 163 0.24 -2.33 -4.13
CA GLN A 163 0.90 -1.03 -4.06
C GLN A 163 0.12 -0.13 -3.10
N GLY A 164 0.81 0.43 -2.11
CA GLY A 164 0.18 1.23 -1.04
C GLY A 164 -0.67 2.38 -1.57
N ALA A 165 -0.12 3.20 -2.48
CA ALA A 165 -0.81 4.32 -3.11
C ALA A 165 -2.05 3.91 -3.94
N ALA A 166 -2.12 2.66 -4.35
CA ALA A 166 -3.22 2.13 -5.14
C ALA A 166 -4.29 1.40 -4.32
N CYS A 167 -4.23 1.45 -2.97
CA CYS A 167 -5.11 0.63 -2.15
C CYS A 167 -6.09 1.44 -1.27
N MET A 168 -7.17 0.77 -0.91
CA MET A 168 -8.17 1.17 0.06
C MET A 168 -8.43 0.00 1.03
N ILE A 169 -8.56 0.32 2.30
CA ILE A 169 -8.91 -0.64 3.35
C ILE A 169 -10.24 -0.25 4.02
N ASN A 170 -10.97 -1.23 4.52
CA ASN A 170 -12.15 -0.94 5.33
C ASN A 170 -11.78 -0.77 6.81
N ARG A 171 -12.75 -0.32 7.62
CA ARG A 171 -12.61 -0.13 9.06
C ARG A 171 -12.15 -1.40 9.79
N ALA A 172 -12.65 -2.57 9.38
CA ALA A 172 -12.27 -3.83 10.00
C ALA A 172 -10.77 -4.15 9.81
N LEU A 173 -10.25 -3.97 8.60
CA LEU A 173 -8.82 -4.15 8.33
C LEU A 173 -7.96 -3.08 9.01
N ARG A 174 -8.43 -1.81 9.03
CA ARG A 174 -7.74 -0.74 9.74
C ARG A 174 -7.58 -1.06 11.23
N ASN A 175 -8.65 -1.51 11.88
CA ASN A 175 -8.62 -1.86 13.30
C ASN A 175 -7.69 -3.07 13.53
N LEU A 176 -7.79 -4.12 12.72
CA LEU A 176 -6.89 -5.27 12.79
C LEU A 176 -5.42 -4.85 12.60
N ALA A 177 -5.14 -3.94 11.67
CA ALA A 177 -3.79 -3.42 11.46
C ALA A 177 -3.26 -2.68 12.71
N LEU A 178 -4.09 -1.82 13.32
CA LEU A 178 -3.73 -1.11 14.56
C LEU A 178 -3.52 -2.08 15.73
N ASP A 179 -4.40 -3.05 15.92
CA ASP A 179 -4.27 -4.10 16.96
C ASP A 179 -2.97 -4.89 16.76
N SER A 180 -2.62 -5.21 15.51
CA SER A 180 -1.42 -5.97 15.18
C SER A 180 -0.13 -5.28 15.63
N LEU A 181 -0.12 -3.94 15.75
CA LEU A 181 1.06 -3.19 16.18
C LEU A 181 1.44 -3.49 17.64
N SER A 182 0.52 -3.98 18.46
CA SER A 182 0.81 -4.42 19.83
C SER A 182 1.60 -5.74 19.89
N TYR A 183 1.62 -6.48 18.78
CA TYR A 183 2.27 -7.79 18.66
C TYR A 183 3.48 -7.77 17.72
N THR A 184 3.77 -6.62 17.11
CA THR A 184 4.78 -6.52 16.03
C THR A 184 5.80 -5.42 16.32
N GLN A 185 7.02 -5.62 15.84
CA GLN A 185 8.05 -4.59 15.86
C GLN A 185 8.07 -3.87 14.51
N LEU A 186 7.77 -2.57 14.50
CA LEU A 186 7.75 -1.76 13.28
C LEU A 186 9.04 -1.84 12.46
N SER A 187 10.19 -1.99 13.13
CA SER A 187 11.50 -2.12 12.47
C SER A 187 11.68 -3.42 11.67
N GLU A 188 10.87 -4.43 11.94
CA GLU A 188 10.90 -5.72 11.25
C GLU A 188 9.89 -5.78 10.08
N LEU A 189 8.99 -4.81 9.99
CA LEU A 189 8.07 -4.69 8.85
C LEU A 189 8.85 -4.28 7.60
N TYR A 190 8.65 -5.04 6.52
CA TYR A 190 9.31 -4.75 5.25
C TYR A 190 8.59 -3.66 4.47
N MET A 191 7.23 -3.74 4.39
CA MET A 191 6.38 -2.74 3.74
C MET A 191 4.99 -2.73 4.41
N HIS A 192 4.42 -1.54 4.61
CA HIS A 192 3.10 -1.39 5.23
C HIS A 192 1.96 -1.97 4.38
N ASP A 193 2.02 -1.80 3.06
CA ASP A 193 1.05 -2.34 2.11
C ASP A 193 1.07 -3.87 2.07
N TRP A 194 2.26 -4.47 2.13
CA TRP A 194 2.40 -5.91 2.21
C TRP A 194 1.86 -6.47 3.53
N TRP A 195 2.08 -5.76 4.64
CA TRP A 195 1.50 -6.13 5.93
C TRP A 195 -0.02 -6.12 5.89
N LEU A 196 -0.62 -5.05 5.36
CA LEU A 196 -2.07 -4.94 5.17
C LEU A 196 -2.61 -6.05 4.25
N ALA A 197 -1.87 -6.38 3.18
CA ALA A 197 -2.24 -7.47 2.28
C ALA A 197 -2.23 -8.85 2.97
N LEU A 198 -1.24 -9.12 3.84
CA LEU A 198 -1.20 -10.34 4.65
C LEU A 198 -2.38 -10.42 5.62
N LEU A 199 -2.67 -9.34 6.33
CA LEU A 199 -3.81 -9.28 7.24
C LEU A 199 -5.13 -9.51 6.49
N ALA A 200 -5.35 -8.82 5.36
CA ALA A 200 -6.56 -8.98 4.56
C ALA A 200 -6.68 -10.39 3.98
N ARG A 201 -5.58 -10.96 3.46
CA ARG A 201 -5.60 -12.30 2.84
C ARG A 201 -5.95 -13.40 3.84
N TYR A 202 -5.44 -13.32 5.06
CA TYR A 202 -5.59 -14.40 6.02
C TYR A 202 -6.74 -14.20 7.02
N TYR A 203 -7.15 -12.96 7.30
CA TYR A 203 -8.25 -12.65 8.22
C TYR A 203 -9.52 -12.13 7.55
N GLY A 204 -9.50 -11.95 6.22
CA GLY A 204 -10.61 -11.38 5.49
C GLY A 204 -10.53 -11.63 3.99
N GLU A 205 -10.63 -10.57 3.20
CA GLU A 205 -10.61 -10.68 1.74
C GLU A 205 -9.77 -9.58 1.07
N THR A 206 -9.29 -9.91 -0.14
CA THR A 206 -8.57 -8.99 -1.03
C THR A 206 -9.29 -8.92 -2.37
N GLN A 207 -9.33 -7.74 -2.98
CA GLN A 207 -9.92 -7.55 -4.29
C GLN A 207 -9.02 -6.71 -5.19
N PHE A 208 -8.68 -7.21 -6.37
CA PHE A 208 -7.94 -6.49 -7.39
C PHE A 208 -8.88 -5.88 -8.43
N ILE A 209 -8.67 -4.61 -8.78
CA ILE A 209 -9.31 -3.92 -9.90
C ILE A 209 -8.29 -3.86 -11.03
N ASP A 210 -8.51 -4.62 -12.09
CA ASP A 210 -7.63 -4.70 -13.26
C ASP A 210 -7.82 -3.47 -14.16
N LYS A 211 -7.56 -2.30 -13.59
CA LYS A 211 -7.59 -1.00 -14.26
C LYS A 211 -6.57 -0.09 -13.61
N PRO A 212 -5.79 0.70 -14.37
CA PRO A 212 -4.98 1.77 -13.80
C PRO A 212 -5.90 2.88 -13.32
N LEU A 213 -5.86 3.19 -12.02
CA LEU A 213 -6.71 4.20 -11.39
C LEU A 213 -5.90 5.33 -10.75
N LEU A 214 -4.58 5.32 -10.93
CA LEU A 214 -3.69 6.43 -10.60
C LEU A 214 -2.48 6.42 -11.53
N ASP A 215 -1.84 7.56 -11.62
CA ASP A 215 -0.52 7.72 -12.21
C ASP A 215 0.52 7.61 -11.09
N TYR A 216 1.31 6.54 -11.14
CA TYR A 216 2.41 6.31 -10.22
C TYR A 216 3.69 6.95 -10.75
N ARG A 217 4.16 7.97 -10.05
CA ARG A 217 5.31 8.77 -10.50
C ARG A 217 6.63 8.09 -10.15
N GLN A 218 7.54 8.08 -11.13
CA GLN A 218 8.92 7.63 -10.95
C GLN A 218 9.87 8.80 -10.93
N HIS A 219 10.61 8.96 -9.84
CA HIS A 219 11.68 9.95 -9.66
C HIS A 219 12.81 9.38 -8.79
N CYS A 220 13.91 10.09 -8.69
CA CYS A 220 15.11 9.61 -7.99
C CYS A 220 14.92 9.38 -6.47
N GLN A 221 13.88 9.97 -5.86
CA GLN A 221 13.60 9.89 -4.43
C GLN A 221 12.58 8.78 -4.06
N ASN A 222 12.05 8.03 -5.03
CA ASN A 222 11.12 6.93 -4.72
C ASN A 222 11.77 5.92 -3.77
N GLN A 223 11.07 5.54 -2.71
CA GLN A 223 11.51 4.54 -1.72
C GLN A 223 11.72 3.16 -2.37
N VAL A 224 10.87 2.80 -3.32
CA VAL A 224 10.96 1.56 -4.11
C VAL A 224 11.07 1.93 -5.58
N GLY A 225 12.28 1.82 -6.14
CA GLY A 225 12.48 2.03 -7.57
C GLY A 225 11.79 0.94 -8.40
N VAL A 226 11.16 1.34 -9.50
CA VAL A 226 10.50 0.43 -10.45
C VAL A 226 11.53 -0.09 -11.45
N PHE A 227 11.59 -1.41 -11.63
CA PHE A 227 12.53 -2.05 -12.56
C PHE A 227 11.81 -2.72 -13.71
N ASN A 228 12.24 -2.43 -14.94
CA ASN A 228 11.75 -3.16 -16.09
C ASN A 228 12.10 -4.66 -15.98
N HIS A 229 11.07 -5.52 -16.00
CA HIS A 229 11.25 -6.97 -15.86
C HIS A 229 12.14 -7.59 -16.93
N LYS A 230 12.22 -6.99 -18.13
CA LYS A 230 13.07 -7.47 -19.23
C LYS A 230 14.58 -7.39 -18.91
N LEU A 231 14.97 -6.49 -18.01
CA LEU A 231 16.36 -6.32 -17.56
C LEU A 231 16.67 -7.09 -16.26
N ARG A 232 15.73 -7.89 -15.78
CA ARG A 232 15.74 -8.53 -14.46
C ARG A 232 16.97 -9.42 -14.22
N LEU A 233 17.43 -10.19 -15.23
CA LEU A 233 18.61 -11.05 -15.10
C LEU A 233 19.89 -10.23 -14.86
N PHE A 234 20.07 -9.13 -15.58
CA PHE A 234 21.21 -8.23 -15.42
C PHE A 234 21.22 -7.56 -14.04
N TYR A 235 20.03 -7.15 -13.53
CA TYR A 235 19.90 -6.59 -12.19
C TYR A 235 20.17 -7.59 -11.06
N TYR A 236 19.88 -8.87 -11.23
CA TYR A 236 20.21 -9.89 -10.23
C TYR A 236 21.72 -10.01 -10.03
N PHE A 237 22.53 -9.90 -11.08
CA PHE A 237 23.99 -9.93 -10.97
C PHE A 237 24.55 -8.67 -10.28
N ILE A 238 24.07 -7.48 -10.65
CA ILE A 238 24.59 -6.20 -10.10
C ILE A 238 24.11 -5.94 -8.67
N ARG A 239 22.91 -6.37 -8.32
CA ARG A 239 22.27 -6.09 -7.01
C ARG A 239 22.06 -7.34 -6.15
N PHE A 240 22.91 -8.33 -6.28
CA PHE A 240 22.80 -9.59 -5.52
C PHE A 240 22.67 -9.37 -4.01
N LYS A 241 23.47 -8.47 -3.43
CA LYS A 241 23.40 -8.12 -2.00
C LYS A 241 22.04 -7.51 -1.60
N SER A 242 21.48 -6.64 -2.44
CA SER A 242 20.16 -6.03 -2.21
C SER A 242 19.05 -7.08 -2.31
N TYR A 243 19.12 -7.98 -3.28
CA TYR A 243 18.17 -9.08 -3.43
C TYR A 243 18.14 -10.01 -2.21
N TRP A 244 19.31 -10.38 -1.68
CA TRP A 244 19.43 -11.17 -0.46
C TRP A 244 18.89 -10.43 0.77
N LYS A 245 19.15 -9.12 0.88
CA LYS A 245 18.58 -8.28 1.93
C LYS A 245 17.05 -8.32 1.88
N ASN A 246 16.47 -8.15 0.70
CA ASN A 246 15.01 -8.16 0.50
C ASN A 246 14.39 -9.52 0.86
N ILE A 247 15.04 -10.64 0.48
CA ILE A 247 14.57 -11.98 0.87
C ILE A 247 14.59 -12.14 2.39
N ARG A 248 15.66 -11.73 3.06
CA ARG A 248 15.76 -11.82 4.52
C ARG A 248 14.69 -10.98 5.22
N GLN A 249 14.43 -9.77 4.71
CA GLN A 249 13.37 -8.91 5.25
C GLN A 249 11.99 -9.56 5.07
N ALA A 250 11.70 -10.12 3.89
CA ALA A 250 10.45 -10.85 3.66
C ALA A 250 10.30 -12.04 4.62
N ILE A 251 11.36 -12.82 4.84
CA ILE A 251 11.35 -13.94 5.79
C ILE A 251 11.08 -13.45 7.22
N ARG A 252 11.70 -12.35 7.65
CA ARG A 252 11.45 -11.75 8.96
C ARG A 252 10.00 -11.32 9.11
N GLN A 253 9.44 -10.64 8.11
CA GLN A 253 8.03 -10.23 8.10
C GLN A 253 7.09 -11.44 8.18
N VAL A 254 7.39 -12.55 7.46
CA VAL A 254 6.60 -13.78 7.55
C VAL A 254 6.66 -14.38 8.96
N LYS A 255 7.84 -14.49 9.55
CA LYS A 255 7.99 -14.99 10.94
C LYS A 255 7.21 -14.14 11.93
N MET A 256 7.27 -12.83 11.77
CA MET A 256 6.51 -11.90 12.61
C MET A 256 4.99 -12.07 12.39
N PHE A 257 4.55 -12.27 11.15
CA PHE A 257 3.14 -12.56 10.86
C PHE A 257 2.67 -13.86 11.50
N GLU A 258 3.50 -14.91 11.50
CA GLU A 258 3.21 -16.18 12.18
C GLU A 258 3.13 -16.03 13.70
N GLN A 259 4.01 -15.23 14.29
CA GLN A 259 3.98 -14.90 15.72
C GLN A 259 2.70 -14.14 16.08
N PHE A 260 2.36 -13.10 15.28
CA PHE A 260 1.10 -12.39 15.43
C PHE A 260 -0.11 -13.34 15.34
N ALA A 261 -0.15 -14.19 14.31
CA ALA A 261 -1.23 -15.14 14.10
C ALA A 261 -1.38 -16.16 15.27
N THR A 262 -0.27 -16.50 15.91
CA THR A 262 -0.29 -17.40 17.08
C THR A 262 -0.84 -16.71 18.32
N GLN A 263 -0.54 -15.42 18.52
CA GLN A 263 -0.91 -14.66 19.72
C GLN A 263 -2.30 -14.03 19.61
N TYR A 264 -2.64 -13.48 18.47
CA TYR A 264 -3.91 -12.81 18.21
C TYR A 264 -5.08 -13.77 17.94
N GLY A 265 -4.78 -14.93 17.42
CA GLY A 265 -5.73 -15.94 16.99
C GLY A 265 -5.43 -16.37 15.56
N LYS A 266 -5.13 -17.65 15.39
CA LYS A 266 -4.71 -18.23 14.12
C LYS A 266 -5.85 -18.16 13.10
N PRO A 267 -5.64 -17.56 11.92
CA PRO A 267 -6.64 -17.55 10.88
C PRO A 267 -6.86 -18.96 10.33
N HIS A 268 -8.11 -19.29 9.98
CA HIS A 268 -8.47 -20.62 9.48
C HIS A 268 -7.74 -21.01 8.18
N CYS A 269 -7.38 -20.02 7.37
CA CYS A 269 -6.78 -20.23 6.04
C CYS A 269 -5.26 -20.18 6.02
N LEU A 270 -4.56 -19.97 7.14
CA LEU A 270 -3.10 -20.03 7.20
C LEU A 270 -2.63 -21.47 7.42
N PRO A 271 -2.16 -22.18 6.38
CA PRO A 271 -1.73 -23.57 6.54
C PRO A 271 -0.38 -23.65 7.28
N PRO A 272 -0.07 -24.81 7.89
CA PRO A 272 1.27 -25.08 8.39
C PRO A 272 2.33 -24.89 7.31
N SER A 273 3.53 -24.44 7.67
CA SER A 273 4.61 -24.15 6.70
C SER A 273 4.90 -25.28 5.71
N SER A 274 4.77 -26.54 6.16
CA SER A 274 4.98 -27.74 5.33
C SER A 274 3.88 -27.98 4.27
N LYS A 275 2.72 -27.30 4.37
CA LYS A 275 1.58 -27.47 3.45
C LYS A 275 1.30 -26.23 2.60
N ARG A 276 2.20 -25.23 2.61
CA ARG A 276 2.02 -23.98 1.88
C ARG A 276 2.32 -24.13 0.39
N GLU A 277 1.51 -23.48 -0.43
CA GLU A 277 1.66 -23.45 -1.88
C GLU A 277 2.17 -22.08 -2.34
N TYR A 278 3.20 -22.09 -3.18
CA TYR A 278 3.89 -20.88 -3.67
C TYR A 278 3.92 -20.82 -5.20
N GLN A 279 2.78 -21.02 -5.85
CA GLN A 279 2.68 -21.12 -7.32
C GLN A 279 3.15 -19.86 -8.06
N SER A 280 2.92 -18.69 -7.47
CA SER A 280 3.31 -17.40 -8.05
C SER A 280 4.72 -16.94 -7.68
N VAL A 281 5.46 -17.66 -6.83
CA VAL A 281 6.84 -17.34 -6.49
C VAL A 281 7.80 -17.97 -7.51
N PRO A 282 8.78 -17.23 -8.06
CA PRO A 282 9.76 -17.80 -9.01
C PRO A 282 10.51 -19.00 -8.43
N LYS A 283 10.74 -20.07 -9.23
CA LYS A 283 11.38 -21.32 -8.78
C LYS A 283 12.71 -21.11 -8.06
N LEU A 284 13.56 -20.21 -8.56
CA LEU A 284 14.82 -19.85 -7.89
C LEU A 284 14.59 -19.31 -6.48
N LYS A 285 13.59 -18.44 -6.31
CA LYS A 285 13.25 -17.90 -4.99
C LYS A 285 12.66 -18.96 -4.08
N GLN A 286 11.84 -19.89 -4.60
CA GLN A 286 11.33 -21.04 -3.83
C GLN A 286 12.49 -21.92 -3.32
N TRP A 287 13.48 -22.22 -4.18
CA TRP A 287 14.67 -22.98 -3.79
C TRP A 287 15.46 -22.26 -2.68
N LEU A 288 15.71 -20.95 -2.83
CA LEU A 288 16.39 -20.15 -1.81
C LEU A 288 15.61 -20.14 -0.47
N LEU A 289 14.29 -20.02 -0.53
CA LEU A 289 13.42 -20.06 0.67
C LEU A 289 13.52 -21.43 1.35
N SER A 290 13.56 -22.53 0.60
CA SER A 290 13.69 -23.88 1.17
C SER A 290 15.02 -24.09 1.95
N LEU A 291 16.05 -23.30 1.63
CA LEU A 291 17.34 -23.32 2.34
C LEU A 291 17.35 -22.42 3.59
N LEU A 292 16.54 -21.37 3.62
CA LEU A 292 16.57 -20.31 4.64
C LEU A 292 15.45 -20.42 5.69
N VAL A 293 14.38 -21.16 5.40
CA VAL A 293 13.20 -21.31 6.28
C VAL A 293 13.26 -22.61 7.09
N LYS A 294 14.31 -23.40 6.88
CA LYS A 294 14.66 -24.51 7.78
C LYS A 294 15.28 -23.89 9.05
#